data_01e0229b7bc058b780b42b7d0b7b9d55
#
_entry.id   01e0229b7bc058b780b42b7d0b7b9d55
#
_cell.length_a   1.000
_cell.length_b   1.000
_cell.length_c   1.000
_cell.angle_alpha   90.00
_cell.angle_beta   90.00
_cell.angle_gamma   90.00
#
_symmetry.space_group_name_H-M   'P 1'
#
loop_
_entity.id
_entity.type
_entity.pdbx_description
1 polymer ?
#
loop_
_entity_poly.entity_id
_entity_poly.type
_entity_poly.pdbx_seq_one_letter_code
_entity_poly.pdbx_strand_id
1 'polypeptide(L)'
;MKKTIIAIMLLCPALSFAQNTWEVPTQSKEVRDTTKRKALFETKKKVEDPKYLAGAVPVVDGKVTFTLDMDVKGKTAQEIYDILYGILDNMTKEENQFKESKIAIVNKGEHTIAARYKEWLVFRNSPLSLDRTVFNYTIIAQATDGHVNVKLFRISYQYELERGINDGIEVVAEDWITDEQGLNKKKDKLAKYSGKFRKKTIDRKDNIFETITNALR
;
A
#
# COMPACT_ATOMS: atom_id res chain seq x y z
N MET A 1 -84.09 43.55 5.88
CA MET A 1 -82.70 43.53 6.27
C MET A 1 -82.59 42.99 7.70
N LYS A 2 -82.31 41.74 7.87
CA LYS A 2 -82.27 41.10 9.19
C LYS A 2 -80.85 40.56 9.40
N LYS A 3 -80.09 41.13 10.33
CA LYS A 3 -78.78 40.71 10.77
C LYS A 3 -78.93 39.54 11.78
N THR A 4 -78.48 38.40 11.43
CA THR A 4 -78.42 37.24 12.33
C THR A 4 -76.96 37.19 12.93
N ILE A 5 -76.88 37.32 14.25
CA ILE A 5 -75.62 37.22 15.00
C ILE A 5 -75.57 35.79 15.48
N ILE A 6 -74.53 35.02 15.06
CA ILE A 6 -74.26 33.68 15.55
C ILE A 6 -73.19 33.82 16.63
N ALA A 7 -73.61 33.47 17.86
CA ALA A 7 -72.71 33.37 19.01
C ALA A 7 -71.95 32.05 18.96
N ILE A 8 -70.63 32.09 18.86
CA ILE A 8 -69.77 30.91 18.96
C ILE A 8 -69.36 30.75 20.42
N MET A 9 -69.83 29.69 21.02
CA MET A 9 -69.43 29.24 22.36
C MET A 9 -68.05 28.64 22.28
N LEU A 10 -67.06 29.27 22.89
CA LEU A 10 -65.73 28.73 23.09
C LEU A 10 -65.77 27.72 24.26
N LEU A 11 -65.62 26.47 23.93
CA LEU A 11 -65.39 25.40 24.92
C LEU A 11 -63.88 25.33 25.21
N CYS A 12 -63.42 25.82 26.36
CA CYS A 12 -62.07 25.65 26.84
C CYS A 12 -61.91 24.23 27.42
N PRO A 13 -61.01 23.37 26.90
CA PRO A 13 -60.64 22.18 27.63
C PRO A 13 -59.69 22.56 28.76
N ALA A 14 -60.04 22.17 29.99
CA ALA A 14 -59.15 22.26 31.13
C ALA A 14 -57.92 21.37 30.92
N LEU A 15 -56.76 22.00 30.72
CA LEU A 15 -55.49 21.31 30.73
C LEU A 15 -55.14 20.95 32.18
N SER A 16 -55.33 19.69 32.53
CA SER A 16 -54.77 19.12 33.74
C SER A 16 -53.23 19.00 33.58
N PHE A 17 -52.50 19.87 34.26
CA PHE A 17 -51.07 19.74 34.42
C PHE A 17 -50.77 18.53 35.31
N ALA A 18 -50.43 17.40 34.73
CA ALA A 18 -49.78 16.33 35.45
C ALA A 18 -48.39 16.82 35.89
N GLN A 19 -48.23 17.09 37.17
CA GLN A 19 -46.93 17.37 37.78
C GLN A 19 -46.09 16.11 37.66
N ASN A 20 -45.16 16.08 36.72
CA ASN A 20 -44.11 15.07 36.68
C ASN A 20 -43.18 15.29 37.87
N THR A 21 -43.40 14.56 38.93
CA THR A 21 -42.47 14.46 40.06
C THR A 21 -41.23 13.70 39.54
N TRP A 22 -40.13 14.42 39.35
CA TRP A 22 -38.86 13.78 39.05
C TRP A 22 -38.36 13.06 40.30
N GLU A 23 -38.49 11.76 40.34
CA GLU A 23 -37.84 10.92 41.35
C GLU A 23 -36.38 10.76 40.95
N VAL A 24 -35.46 11.19 41.82
CA VAL A 24 -34.03 10.92 41.66
C VAL A 24 -33.81 9.43 41.95
N PRO A 25 -33.39 8.61 40.98
CA PRO A 25 -33.12 7.19 41.28
C PRO A 25 -31.99 7.12 42.31
N THR A 26 -32.29 6.47 43.44
CA THR A 26 -31.29 6.13 44.45
C THR A 26 -30.21 5.30 43.73
N GLN A 27 -29.01 5.85 43.56
CA GLN A 27 -27.89 5.13 43.00
C GLN A 27 -27.54 3.96 43.92
N SER A 28 -28.01 2.78 43.58
CA SER A 28 -27.34 1.56 44.01
C SER A 28 -25.91 1.65 43.46
N LYS A 29 -24.92 1.66 44.34
CA LYS A 29 -23.54 1.54 43.97
C LYS A 29 -23.30 0.15 43.36
N GLU A 30 -23.63 0.01 42.06
CA GLU A 30 -23.06 -1.05 41.28
C GLU A 30 -21.55 -0.75 41.17
N VAL A 31 -20.79 -1.58 41.83
CA VAL A 31 -19.33 -1.65 41.57
C VAL A 31 -19.19 -1.99 40.11
N ARG A 32 -19.04 -0.96 39.29
CA ARG A 32 -18.71 -1.12 37.85
C ARG A 32 -17.37 -1.83 37.80
N ASP A 33 -17.43 -3.11 37.44
CA ASP A 33 -16.27 -3.91 37.14
C ASP A 33 -15.48 -3.23 35.98
N THR A 34 -14.49 -2.43 36.37
CA THR A 34 -13.59 -1.71 35.45
C THR A 34 -12.70 -2.67 34.67
N THR A 35 -12.63 -3.95 35.06
CA THR A 35 -11.86 -4.99 34.39
C THR A 35 -12.46 -5.37 33.02
N LYS A 36 -13.79 -5.36 32.88
CA LYS A 36 -14.44 -5.67 31.58
C LYS A 36 -14.28 -4.56 30.53
N ARG A 37 -14.11 -3.30 30.94
CA ARG A 37 -13.88 -2.20 29.99
C ARG A 37 -12.44 -2.18 29.42
N LYS A 38 -11.44 -2.67 30.16
CA LYS A 38 -10.08 -2.81 29.64
C LYS A 38 -9.98 -3.89 28.55
N ALA A 39 -10.72 -4.98 28.67
CA ALA A 39 -10.69 -6.07 27.68
C ALA A 39 -11.32 -5.71 26.33
N LEU A 40 -12.26 -4.74 26.28
CA LEU A 40 -12.89 -4.29 25.03
C LEU A 40 -12.00 -3.34 24.20
N PHE A 41 -10.94 -2.80 24.77
CA PHE A 41 -9.99 -1.87 24.11
C PHE A 41 -8.57 -2.43 23.96
N GLU A 42 -8.35 -3.69 24.29
CA GLU A 42 -7.16 -4.39 23.85
C GLU A 42 -7.29 -4.68 22.34
N THR A 43 -7.09 -3.65 21.53
CA THR A 43 -6.72 -3.85 20.14
C THR A 43 -5.43 -4.66 20.19
N LYS A 44 -5.49 -5.94 19.78
CA LYS A 44 -4.30 -6.77 19.56
C LYS A 44 -3.32 -5.89 18.78
N LYS A 45 -2.20 -5.51 19.40
CA LYS A 45 -1.16 -4.74 18.70
C LYS A 45 -0.82 -5.52 17.46
N LYS A 46 -1.18 -4.98 16.30
CA LYS A 46 -0.82 -5.59 15.03
C LYS A 46 0.70 -5.59 14.97
N VAL A 47 1.28 -6.77 15.11
CA VAL A 47 2.72 -6.97 14.93
C VAL A 47 2.98 -6.90 13.43
N GLU A 48 3.85 -5.99 13.01
CA GLU A 48 4.24 -5.91 11.60
C GLU A 48 5.13 -7.11 11.27
N ASP A 49 4.99 -7.60 10.03
CA ASP A 49 5.82 -8.68 9.52
C ASP A 49 7.28 -8.19 9.41
N PRO A 50 8.26 -8.90 10.01
CA PRO A 50 9.67 -8.54 9.96
C PRO A 50 10.21 -8.25 8.56
N LYS A 51 9.65 -8.88 7.52
CA LYS A 51 10.04 -8.66 6.13
C LYS A 51 9.88 -7.21 5.65
N TYR A 52 9.10 -6.39 6.36
CA TYR A 52 8.91 -4.96 6.02
C TYR A 52 9.71 -4.01 6.92
N LEU A 53 10.35 -4.54 7.96
CA LEU A 53 11.03 -3.74 8.97
C LEU A 53 12.48 -3.39 8.58
N ALA A 54 13.28 -2.98 9.56
CA ALA A 54 14.64 -2.51 9.34
C ALA A 54 15.50 -3.49 8.54
N GLY A 55 16.25 -2.96 7.57
CA GLY A 55 17.10 -3.73 6.66
C GLY A 55 16.38 -4.29 5.41
N ALA A 56 15.04 -4.17 5.33
CA ALA A 56 14.28 -4.70 4.19
C ALA A 56 14.43 -3.87 2.89
N VAL A 57 14.91 -2.63 2.99
CA VAL A 57 15.14 -1.73 1.85
C VAL A 57 16.63 -1.36 1.81
N PRO A 58 17.43 -2.08 1.04
CA PRO A 58 18.87 -1.82 0.91
C PRO A 58 19.13 -0.50 0.19
N VAL A 59 20.12 0.24 0.69
CA VAL A 59 20.66 1.45 0.03
C VAL A 59 22.10 1.19 -0.34
N VAL A 60 22.40 1.22 -1.64
CA VAL A 60 23.74 1.02 -2.21
C VAL A 60 24.12 2.29 -2.94
N ASP A 61 25.25 2.89 -2.61
CA ASP A 61 25.73 4.14 -3.19
C ASP A 61 24.68 5.27 -3.19
N GLY A 62 23.93 5.37 -2.07
CA GLY A 62 22.87 6.36 -1.91
C GLY A 62 21.59 6.08 -2.70
N LYS A 63 21.45 4.89 -3.32
CA LYS A 63 20.28 4.49 -4.10
C LYS A 63 19.64 3.24 -3.55
N VAL A 64 18.29 3.25 -3.47
CA VAL A 64 17.53 2.04 -3.16
C VAL A 64 17.74 1.03 -4.27
N THR A 65 18.34 -0.11 -3.93
CA THR A 65 18.67 -1.15 -4.90
C THR A 65 18.40 -2.52 -4.30
N PHE A 66 17.41 -3.22 -4.84
CA PHE A 66 17.15 -4.61 -4.51
C PHE A 66 17.92 -5.50 -5.48
N THR A 67 18.56 -6.53 -4.95
CA THR A 67 19.37 -7.46 -5.76
C THR A 67 18.92 -8.89 -5.52
N LEU A 68 18.71 -9.63 -6.60
CA LEU A 68 18.65 -11.09 -6.64
C LEU A 68 19.97 -11.57 -7.24
N ASP A 69 20.72 -12.33 -6.48
CA ASP A 69 21.99 -12.90 -6.86
C ASP A 69 21.96 -14.39 -6.51
N MET A 70 22.00 -15.27 -7.52
CA MET A 70 21.83 -16.71 -7.30
C MET A 70 22.51 -17.56 -8.34
N ASP A 71 22.94 -18.75 -7.91
CA ASP A 71 23.42 -19.79 -8.78
C ASP A 71 22.28 -20.54 -9.47
N VAL A 72 22.47 -20.83 -10.76
CA VAL A 72 21.53 -21.55 -11.63
C VAL A 72 22.24 -22.75 -12.24
N LYS A 73 22.19 -23.87 -11.52
CA LYS A 73 22.95 -25.08 -11.91
C LYS A 73 22.49 -25.63 -13.26
N GLY A 74 23.43 -26.00 -14.11
CA GLY A 74 23.18 -26.75 -15.34
C GLY A 74 22.59 -25.95 -16.48
N LYS A 75 22.55 -24.59 -16.39
CA LYS A 75 22.13 -23.73 -17.49
C LYS A 75 23.30 -22.84 -17.94
N THR A 76 23.40 -22.64 -19.24
CA THR A 76 24.33 -21.70 -19.87
C THR A 76 23.81 -20.26 -19.72
N ALA A 77 24.70 -19.28 -19.91
CA ALA A 77 24.34 -17.88 -19.93
C ALA A 77 23.24 -17.57 -20.94
N GLN A 78 23.27 -18.20 -22.14
CA GLN A 78 22.25 -18.00 -23.15
C GLN A 78 20.87 -18.53 -22.72
N GLU A 79 20.78 -19.71 -22.12
CA GLU A 79 19.53 -20.28 -21.63
C GLU A 79 18.94 -19.43 -20.51
N ILE A 80 19.74 -18.95 -19.58
CA ILE A 80 19.32 -18.05 -18.51
C ILE A 80 18.82 -16.72 -19.09
N TYR A 81 19.56 -16.15 -20.04
CA TYR A 81 19.21 -14.91 -20.73
C TYR A 81 17.85 -15.03 -21.44
N ASP A 82 17.61 -16.12 -22.19
CA ASP A 82 16.36 -16.31 -22.93
C ASP A 82 15.16 -16.42 -21.97
N ILE A 83 15.30 -17.12 -20.84
CA ILE A 83 14.29 -17.21 -19.78
C ILE A 83 14.02 -15.82 -19.19
N LEU A 84 15.06 -15.08 -18.81
CA LEU A 84 14.94 -13.73 -18.25
C LEU A 84 14.27 -12.77 -19.24
N TYR A 85 14.67 -12.83 -20.53
CA TYR A 85 14.06 -11.99 -21.55
C TYR A 85 12.55 -12.26 -21.67
N GLY A 86 12.16 -13.52 -21.71
CA GLY A 86 10.74 -13.91 -21.77
C GLY A 86 9.94 -13.39 -20.55
N ILE A 87 10.48 -13.51 -19.34
CA ILE A 87 9.83 -13.01 -18.14
C ILE A 87 9.69 -11.48 -18.16
N LEU A 88 10.80 -10.77 -18.42
CA LEU A 88 10.82 -9.31 -18.40
C LEU A 88 9.96 -8.72 -19.52
N ASP A 89 9.89 -9.35 -20.69
CA ASP A 89 9.01 -8.94 -21.79
C ASP A 89 7.54 -9.18 -21.45
N ASN A 90 7.20 -10.33 -20.86
CA ASN A 90 5.83 -10.62 -20.42
C ASN A 90 5.37 -9.64 -19.33
N MET A 91 6.23 -9.26 -18.41
CA MET A 91 5.91 -8.27 -17.38
C MET A 91 5.51 -6.91 -17.98
N THR A 92 6.05 -6.52 -19.14
CA THR A 92 5.64 -5.25 -19.80
C THR A 92 4.19 -5.26 -20.31
N LYS A 93 3.56 -6.44 -20.36
CA LYS A 93 2.22 -6.68 -20.94
C LYS A 93 1.16 -6.96 -19.86
N GLU A 94 1.54 -6.93 -18.57
CA GLU A 94 0.58 -7.09 -17.45
C GLU A 94 -0.46 -5.96 -17.46
N GLU A 95 -1.68 -6.23 -16.99
CA GLU A 95 -2.81 -5.28 -17.02
C GLU A 95 -2.54 -3.96 -16.28
N ASN A 96 -1.69 -3.99 -15.26
CA ASN A 96 -1.32 -2.82 -14.47
C ASN A 96 -0.22 -1.98 -15.10
N GLN A 97 0.37 -2.41 -16.23
CA GLN A 97 1.46 -1.72 -16.91
C GLN A 97 0.97 -0.57 -17.78
N PHE A 98 1.76 0.49 -17.82
CA PHE A 98 1.60 1.58 -18.78
C PHE A 98 2.32 1.25 -20.09
N LYS A 99 1.94 1.93 -21.17
CA LYS A 99 2.54 1.78 -22.51
C LYS A 99 4.05 2.11 -22.57
N GLU A 100 4.53 2.85 -21.59
CA GLU A 100 5.94 3.22 -21.45
C GLU A 100 6.83 2.09 -20.93
N SER A 101 6.22 1.03 -20.39
CA SER A 101 6.93 -0.18 -19.94
C SER A 101 7.49 -0.94 -21.14
N LYS A 102 8.80 -1.20 -21.11
CA LYS A 102 9.48 -1.86 -22.24
C LYS A 102 10.85 -2.41 -21.86
N ILE A 103 11.29 -3.39 -22.62
CA ILE A 103 12.71 -3.71 -22.71
C ILE A 103 13.42 -2.52 -23.38
N ALA A 104 14.32 -1.87 -22.66
CA ALA A 104 14.96 -0.63 -23.11
C ALA A 104 16.24 -0.90 -23.92
N ILE A 105 17.07 -1.82 -23.40
CA ILE A 105 18.36 -2.17 -24.02
C ILE A 105 18.64 -3.65 -23.78
N VAL A 106 19.24 -4.29 -24.74
CA VAL A 106 19.77 -5.65 -24.61
C VAL A 106 21.23 -5.70 -25.15
N ASN A 107 22.06 -6.44 -24.44
CA ASN A 107 23.38 -6.81 -24.91
C ASN A 107 23.45 -8.34 -24.94
N LYS A 108 23.30 -8.90 -26.15
CA LYS A 108 23.30 -10.36 -26.34
C LYS A 108 24.68 -10.98 -26.09
N GLY A 109 25.77 -10.24 -26.38
CA GLY A 109 27.14 -10.74 -26.17
C GLY A 109 27.50 -10.87 -24.68
N GLU A 110 26.95 -9.98 -23.85
CA GLU A 110 27.15 -10.00 -22.38
C GLU A 110 25.95 -10.55 -21.65
N HIS A 111 24.93 -11.09 -22.33
CA HIS A 111 23.69 -11.62 -21.78
C HIS A 111 23.04 -10.67 -20.76
N THR A 112 22.98 -9.37 -21.09
CA THR A 112 22.45 -8.32 -20.23
C THR A 112 21.18 -7.72 -20.81
N ILE A 113 20.17 -7.52 -19.96
CA ILE A 113 18.88 -6.93 -20.28
C ILE A 113 18.62 -5.77 -19.34
N ALA A 114 18.27 -4.61 -19.90
CA ALA A 114 17.77 -3.47 -19.14
C ALA A 114 16.31 -3.20 -19.54
N ALA A 115 15.40 -3.24 -18.58
CA ALA A 115 13.97 -3.01 -18.75
C ALA A 115 13.49 -1.86 -17.86
N ARG A 116 12.58 -1.04 -18.37
CA ARG A 116 11.93 0.04 -17.63
C ARG A 116 10.45 -0.29 -17.48
N TYR A 117 9.95 -0.07 -16.27
CA TYR A 117 8.55 -0.32 -15.94
C TYR A 117 7.91 0.94 -15.37
N LYS A 118 6.66 1.12 -15.74
CA LYS A 118 5.74 2.09 -15.19
C LYS A 118 4.42 1.39 -15.01
N GLU A 119 4.00 1.17 -13.76
CA GLU A 119 2.81 0.38 -13.45
C GLU A 119 1.98 0.99 -12.33
N TRP A 120 0.73 0.56 -12.22
CA TRP A 120 -0.08 0.85 -11.05
C TRP A 120 0.31 -0.04 -9.87
N LEU A 121 0.77 0.59 -8.79
CA LEU A 121 0.95 -0.08 -7.51
C LEU A 121 -0.27 0.20 -6.62
N VAL A 122 -1.11 -0.82 -6.42
CA VAL A 122 -2.40 -0.69 -5.73
C VAL A 122 -2.24 -0.95 -4.24
N PHE A 123 -2.56 0.05 -3.41
CA PHE A 123 -2.58 -0.05 -1.95
C PHE A 123 -3.91 -0.61 -1.45
N ARG A 124 -5.00 -0.13 -2.03
CA ARG A 124 -6.36 -0.54 -1.71
C ARG A 124 -7.23 -0.54 -2.96
N ASN A 125 -8.01 -1.61 -3.12
CA ASN A 125 -9.05 -1.67 -4.12
C ASN A 125 -10.34 -2.16 -3.43
N SER A 126 -11.32 -1.28 -3.29
CA SER A 126 -12.63 -1.59 -2.71
C SER A 126 -13.71 -0.81 -3.46
N PRO A 127 -14.99 -1.23 -3.40
CA PRO A 127 -16.08 -0.57 -4.15
C PRO A 127 -16.20 0.94 -3.93
N LEU A 128 -15.75 1.44 -2.77
CA LEU A 128 -15.86 2.85 -2.40
C LEU A 128 -14.51 3.57 -2.35
N SER A 129 -13.39 2.90 -2.58
CA SER A 129 -12.07 3.51 -2.44
C SER A 129 -11.02 2.76 -3.25
N LEU A 130 -10.45 3.46 -4.22
CA LEU A 130 -9.25 3.06 -4.94
C LEU A 130 -8.09 3.94 -4.47
N ASP A 131 -7.06 3.31 -3.88
CA ASP A 131 -5.83 3.97 -3.46
C ASP A 131 -4.65 3.30 -4.18
N ARG A 132 -3.97 4.03 -5.06
CA ARG A 132 -2.90 3.54 -5.91
C ARG A 132 -1.90 4.65 -6.24
N THR A 133 -0.71 4.26 -6.66
CA THR A 133 0.32 5.18 -7.17
C THR A 133 0.86 4.67 -8.50
N VAL A 134 1.32 5.57 -9.35
CA VAL A 134 2.22 5.17 -10.44
C VAL A 134 3.55 4.79 -9.81
N PHE A 135 4.06 3.64 -10.19
CA PHE A 135 5.31 3.05 -9.70
C PHE A 135 6.26 2.89 -10.87
N ASN A 136 7.36 3.64 -10.86
CA ASN A 136 8.41 3.55 -11.86
C ASN A 136 9.62 2.84 -11.28
N TYR A 137 10.23 1.97 -12.06
CA TYR A 137 11.49 1.30 -11.70
C TYR A 137 12.22 0.78 -12.93
N THR A 138 13.49 0.44 -12.72
CA THR A 138 14.34 -0.17 -13.74
C THR A 138 14.82 -1.52 -13.23
N ILE A 139 14.83 -2.52 -14.09
CA ILE A 139 15.47 -3.81 -13.85
C ILE A 139 16.67 -3.93 -14.79
N ILE A 140 17.83 -4.30 -14.26
CA ILE A 140 18.97 -4.81 -15.02
C ILE A 140 19.17 -6.26 -14.61
N ALA A 141 19.14 -7.16 -15.58
CA ALA A 141 19.40 -8.58 -15.40
C ALA A 141 20.60 -8.99 -16.23
N GLN A 142 21.55 -9.68 -15.62
CA GLN A 142 22.75 -10.21 -16.25
C GLN A 142 22.86 -11.70 -15.98
N ALA A 143 23.08 -12.47 -17.04
CA ALA A 143 23.28 -13.89 -16.98
C ALA A 143 24.75 -14.24 -17.31
N THR A 144 25.29 -15.19 -16.58
CA THR A 144 26.55 -15.88 -16.88
C THR A 144 26.32 -17.39 -16.78
N ASP A 145 27.28 -18.21 -17.18
CA ASP A 145 27.12 -19.65 -17.07
C ASP A 145 26.91 -20.06 -15.61
N GLY A 146 25.76 -20.66 -15.36
CA GLY A 146 25.40 -21.14 -14.02
C GLY A 146 25.05 -20.05 -13.00
N HIS A 147 24.89 -18.77 -13.38
CA HIS A 147 24.63 -17.69 -12.43
C HIS A 147 23.81 -16.54 -13.02
N VAL A 148 23.01 -15.88 -12.18
CA VAL A 148 22.19 -14.72 -12.52
C VAL A 148 22.32 -13.63 -11.47
N ASN A 149 22.43 -12.39 -11.93
CA ASN A 149 22.33 -11.19 -11.11
C ASN A 149 21.22 -10.27 -11.65
N VAL A 150 20.25 -9.93 -10.81
CA VAL A 150 19.13 -9.03 -11.17
C VAL A 150 19.08 -7.90 -10.17
N LYS A 151 19.09 -6.66 -10.67
CA LYS A 151 18.96 -5.45 -9.85
C LYS A 151 17.69 -4.70 -10.21
N LEU A 152 16.90 -4.35 -9.19
CA LEU A 152 15.72 -3.49 -9.29
C LEU A 152 16.04 -2.18 -8.56
N PHE A 153 16.01 -1.06 -9.26
CA PHE A 153 16.47 0.23 -8.78
C PHE A 153 15.83 1.39 -9.57
N ARG A 154 16.22 2.65 -9.34
CA ARG A 154 15.63 3.86 -9.91
C ARG A 154 14.13 3.92 -9.66
N ILE A 155 13.76 3.68 -8.41
CA ILE A 155 12.37 3.61 -7.98
C ILE A 155 11.84 5.02 -7.72
N SER A 156 10.67 5.34 -8.31
CA SER A 156 9.94 6.57 -8.01
C SER A 156 8.43 6.35 -8.04
N TYR A 157 7.71 7.26 -7.39
CA TYR A 157 6.26 7.21 -7.26
C TYR A 157 5.65 8.53 -7.72
N GLN A 158 4.49 8.44 -8.40
CA GLN A 158 3.63 9.57 -8.69
C GLN A 158 2.26 9.26 -8.08
N TYR A 159 1.94 9.93 -6.98
CA TYR A 159 0.76 9.64 -6.18
C TYR A 159 -0.21 10.81 -6.22
N GLU A 160 -1.48 10.52 -6.53
CA GLU A 160 -2.60 11.48 -6.59
C GLU A 160 -2.47 12.64 -7.59
N LEU A 161 -1.46 12.67 -8.46
CA LEU A 161 -1.28 13.71 -9.48
C LEU A 161 -2.49 13.83 -10.44
N GLU A 162 -3.22 12.73 -10.65
CA GLU A 162 -4.37 12.69 -11.57
C GLU A 162 -5.65 13.28 -11.00
N ARG A 163 -5.71 13.55 -9.69
CA ARG A 163 -6.95 14.01 -9.04
C ARG A 163 -7.24 15.52 -9.21
N GLY A 164 -6.37 16.25 -9.92
CA GLY A 164 -6.57 17.69 -10.17
C GLY A 164 -6.51 18.57 -8.92
N ILE A 165 -6.17 17.98 -7.77
CA ILE A 165 -5.90 18.67 -6.52
C ILE A 165 -4.39 18.89 -6.48
N ASN A 166 -3.94 20.09 -6.15
CA ASN A 166 -2.52 20.48 -6.14
C ASN A 166 -1.64 19.71 -5.11
N ASP A 167 -2.17 18.66 -4.50
CA ASP A 167 -1.54 17.91 -3.40
C ASP A 167 -0.92 16.58 -3.85
N GLY A 168 -0.84 16.32 -5.16
CA GLY A 168 -0.13 15.16 -5.68
C GLY A 168 1.36 15.25 -5.40
N ILE A 169 1.99 14.11 -5.10
CA ILE A 169 3.43 14.03 -4.83
C ILE A 169 4.16 13.21 -5.89
N GLU A 170 5.35 13.65 -6.23
CA GLU A 170 6.33 12.88 -6.98
C GLU A 170 7.57 12.73 -6.11
N VAL A 171 7.94 11.48 -5.78
CA VAL A 171 9.03 11.18 -4.84
C VAL A 171 9.84 9.99 -5.31
N VAL A 172 11.12 9.96 -4.94
CA VAL A 172 12.00 8.82 -5.13
C VAL A 172 12.01 7.91 -3.90
N ALA A 173 12.37 6.64 -4.11
CA ALA A 173 12.37 5.65 -3.03
C ALA A 173 13.31 6.02 -1.89
N GLU A 174 14.43 6.65 -2.19
CA GLU A 174 15.44 7.10 -1.25
C GLU A 174 14.86 8.04 -0.19
N ASP A 175 13.96 8.92 -0.61
CA ASP A 175 13.32 9.93 0.25
C ASP A 175 12.02 9.44 0.88
N TRP A 176 11.56 8.21 0.54
CA TRP A 176 10.21 7.80 0.92
C TRP A 176 10.12 6.44 1.62
N ILE A 177 10.89 5.42 1.20
CA ILE A 177 10.72 4.06 1.69
C ILE A 177 11.93 3.48 2.44
N THR A 178 13.02 4.23 2.62
CA THR A 178 14.17 3.79 3.42
C THR A 178 13.79 3.52 4.87
N ASP A 179 14.68 2.96 5.67
CA ASP A 179 14.42 2.68 7.09
C ASP A 179 14.13 3.96 7.90
N GLU A 180 14.68 5.09 7.46
CA GLU A 180 14.51 6.41 8.08
C GLU A 180 13.14 7.01 7.74
N GLN A 181 12.63 6.77 6.53
CA GLN A 181 11.42 7.42 6.01
C GLN A 181 10.20 6.49 6.00
N GLY A 182 10.42 5.20 5.75
CA GLY A 182 9.37 4.19 5.63
C GLY A 182 8.96 3.53 6.94
N LEU A 183 9.72 3.76 8.03
CA LEU A 183 9.45 3.22 9.35
C LEU A 183 9.19 4.32 10.38
N ASN A 184 8.60 3.94 11.51
CA ASN A 184 8.50 4.82 12.67
C ASN A 184 9.88 5.00 13.35
N LYS A 185 9.99 5.94 14.30
CA LYS A 185 11.25 6.23 15.00
C LYS A 185 11.88 5.02 15.70
N LYS A 186 11.08 4.05 16.13
CA LYS A 186 11.55 2.81 16.78
C LYS A 186 11.91 1.71 15.78
N LYS A 187 11.63 1.92 14.50
CA LYS A 187 11.83 0.96 13.41
C LYS A 187 11.09 -0.38 13.60
N ASP A 188 10.09 -0.44 14.46
CA ASP A 188 9.27 -1.60 14.79
C ASP A 188 7.91 -1.61 14.08
N LYS A 189 7.58 -0.56 13.31
CA LYS A 189 6.35 -0.41 12.54
C LYS A 189 6.57 0.42 11.30
N LEU A 190 5.70 0.18 10.32
CA LEU A 190 5.61 1.02 9.14
C LEU A 190 5.22 2.46 9.49
N ALA A 191 5.80 3.42 8.80
CA ALA A 191 5.41 4.83 8.90
C ALA A 191 3.97 5.05 8.42
N LYS A 192 3.30 6.06 8.97
CA LYS A 192 1.87 6.29 8.72
C LYS A 192 1.53 6.54 7.25
N TYR A 193 2.35 7.32 6.56
CA TYR A 193 2.09 7.74 5.17
C TYR A 193 2.92 6.92 4.16
N SER A 194 4.23 6.89 4.32
CA SER A 194 5.16 6.21 3.41
C SER A 194 5.19 4.70 3.59
N GLY A 195 4.78 4.18 4.73
CA GLY A 195 4.83 2.76 5.03
C GLY A 195 4.03 1.88 4.07
N LYS A 196 2.91 2.36 3.50
CA LYS A 196 2.16 1.62 2.48
C LYS A 196 2.97 1.45 1.18
N PHE A 197 3.76 2.47 0.81
CA PHE A 197 4.65 2.41 -0.35
C PHE A 197 5.77 1.41 -0.12
N ARG A 198 6.45 1.50 1.03
CA ARG A 198 7.49 0.54 1.42
C ARG A 198 6.99 -0.90 1.35
N LYS A 199 5.85 -1.18 2.00
CA LYS A 199 5.24 -2.51 2.01
C LYS A 199 4.98 -3.04 0.60
N LYS A 200 4.29 -2.26 -0.22
CA LYS A 200 3.89 -2.69 -1.57
C LYS A 200 5.06 -2.80 -2.53
N THR A 201 6.09 -1.96 -2.37
CA THR A 201 7.33 -2.08 -3.14
C THR A 201 8.06 -3.38 -2.81
N ILE A 202 8.18 -3.73 -1.53
CA ILE A 202 8.76 -5.00 -1.10
C ILE A 202 7.95 -6.18 -1.64
N ASP A 203 6.61 -6.15 -1.51
CA ASP A 203 5.73 -7.21 -2.03
C ASP A 203 5.88 -7.38 -3.55
N ARG A 204 5.95 -6.28 -4.32
CA ARG A 204 6.14 -6.35 -5.79
C ARG A 204 7.53 -6.88 -6.15
N LYS A 205 8.56 -6.40 -5.49
CA LYS A 205 9.93 -6.90 -5.66
C LYS A 205 10.01 -8.40 -5.35
N ASP A 206 9.40 -8.85 -4.24
CA ASP A 206 9.37 -10.27 -3.87
C ASP A 206 8.70 -11.09 -4.97
N ASN A 207 7.54 -10.65 -5.48
CA ASN A 207 6.83 -11.31 -6.57
C ASN A 207 7.70 -11.45 -7.84
N ILE A 208 8.40 -10.37 -8.24
CA ILE A 208 9.28 -10.39 -9.42
C ILE A 208 10.44 -11.36 -9.20
N PHE A 209 11.12 -11.28 -8.07
CA PHE A 209 12.27 -12.12 -7.77
C PHE A 209 11.89 -13.60 -7.60
N GLU A 210 10.74 -13.87 -7.00
CA GLU A 210 10.21 -15.23 -6.89
C GLU A 210 9.85 -15.80 -8.27
N THR A 211 9.22 -15.03 -9.15
CA THR A 211 8.92 -15.44 -10.52
C THR A 211 10.20 -15.82 -11.28
N ILE A 212 11.23 -14.98 -11.20
CA ILE A 212 12.53 -15.25 -11.84
C ILE A 212 13.17 -16.51 -11.22
N THR A 213 13.19 -16.59 -9.89
CA THR A 213 13.79 -17.73 -9.18
C THR A 213 13.13 -19.06 -9.55
N ASN A 214 11.79 -19.08 -9.61
CA ASN A 214 11.03 -20.29 -9.94
C ASN A 214 11.23 -20.74 -11.40
N ALA A 215 11.39 -19.80 -12.32
CA ALA A 215 11.61 -20.11 -13.72
C ALA A 215 13.05 -20.61 -14.01
N LEU A 216 14.01 -20.25 -13.16
CA LEU A 216 15.42 -20.63 -13.32
C LEU A 216 15.78 -21.92 -12.56
N ARG A 217 14.94 -22.40 -11.65
CA ARG A 217 15.11 -23.70 -10.99
C ARG A 217 14.74 -24.84 -11.91
#